data_5a6f2fd171eb176cfc1cdcd116b2c38f
#
_entry.id   5a6f2fd171eb176cfc1cdcd116b2c38f
#
_cell.length_a   1.000
_cell.length_b   1.000
_cell.length_c   1.000
_cell.angle_alpha   90.00
_cell.angle_beta   90.00
_cell.angle_gamma   90.00
#
_symmetry.space_group_name_H-M   'P 1'
#
loop_
_entity.id
_entity.type
_entity.pdbx_description
1 polymer ?
#
loop_
_entity_poly.entity_id
_entity_poly.type
_entity_poly.pdbx_seq_one_letter_code
_entity_poly.pdbx_strand_id
1 'polypeptide(L)'
;MAGQLNSVLIFASMVAMPLFGLLADRIGKRSLMMMIGSVAILPVYLMLVYSGVSIYIPIALMGVAFSLIPAIMWPSVAYLVKESRLGTAYALMTLVQQIGVALFNVLLGWANDTWQASAENPGGYEAGMWLLSILGIIGFVFAYLLRKNETGPNNHGLEYPKGCTE
;
A
#
# COMPACT_ATOMS: atom_id res chain seq x y z
N MET A 1 20.40 11.76 -8.92
CA MET A 1 19.90 11.39 -7.57
C MET A 1 18.48 10.82 -7.60
N ALA A 2 17.46 11.49 -8.14
CA ALA A 2 16.08 10.97 -8.13
C ALA A 2 15.92 9.56 -8.74
N GLY A 3 16.58 9.25 -9.84
CA GLY A 3 16.54 7.93 -10.46
C GLY A 3 17.13 6.81 -9.58
N GLN A 4 18.19 7.11 -8.82
CA GLN A 4 18.78 6.13 -7.89
C GLN A 4 17.84 5.80 -6.74
N LEU A 5 17.16 6.82 -6.18
CA LEU A 5 16.19 6.65 -5.10
C LEU A 5 15.00 5.81 -5.57
N ASN A 6 14.50 6.09 -6.77
CA ASN A 6 13.42 5.30 -7.36
C ASN A 6 13.86 3.85 -7.63
N SER A 7 15.09 3.63 -8.06
CA SER A 7 15.63 2.27 -8.24
C SER A 7 15.71 1.49 -6.93
N VAL A 8 16.11 2.13 -5.82
CA VAL A 8 16.14 1.50 -4.49
C VAL A 8 14.74 1.11 -4.06
N LEU A 9 13.74 1.97 -4.24
CA LEU A 9 12.35 1.68 -3.92
C LEU A 9 11.83 0.47 -4.71
N ILE A 10 12.04 0.47 -6.04
CA ILE A 10 11.58 -0.60 -6.92
C ILE A 10 12.30 -1.92 -6.58
N PHE A 11 13.61 -1.89 -6.36
CA PHE A 11 14.37 -3.08 -6.02
C PHE A 11 13.92 -3.67 -4.67
N ALA A 12 13.73 -2.83 -3.65
CA ALA A 12 13.22 -3.26 -2.35
C ALA A 12 11.82 -3.90 -2.48
N SER A 13 10.92 -3.29 -3.26
CA SER A 13 9.58 -3.85 -3.49
C SER A 13 9.61 -5.14 -4.32
N MET A 14 10.50 -5.25 -5.29
CA MET A 14 10.66 -6.46 -6.13
C MET A 14 11.10 -7.69 -5.29
N VAL A 15 11.97 -7.48 -4.31
CA VAL A 15 12.39 -8.55 -3.39
C VAL A 15 11.32 -8.84 -2.34
N ALA A 16 10.70 -7.80 -1.80
CA ALA A 16 9.72 -7.94 -0.71
C ALA A 16 8.39 -8.54 -1.17
N MET A 17 7.94 -8.25 -2.39
CA MET A 17 6.65 -8.71 -2.91
C MET A 17 6.48 -10.25 -2.90
N PRO A 18 7.41 -11.08 -3.45
CA PRO A 18 7.29 -12.52 -3.39
C PRO A 18 7.40 -13.06 -1.96
N LEU A 19 8.21 -12.44 -1.10
CA LEU A 19 8.33 -12.85 0.30
C LEU A 19 7.01 -12.66 1.05
N PHE A 20 6.35 -11.52 0.87
CA PHE A 20 5.05 -11.26 1.47
C PHE A 20 3.94 -12.11 0.87
N GLY A 21 3.98 -12.41 -0.41
CA GLY A 21 3.06 -13.36 -1.04
C GLY A 21 3.16 -14.74 -0.42
N LEU A 22 4.37 -15.28 -0.30
CA LEU A 22 4.61 -16.57 0.36
C LEU A 22 4.22 -16.57 1.84
N LEU A 23 4.47 -15.46 2.54
CA LEU A 23 4.10 -15.30 3.94
C LEU A 23 2.57 -15.31 4.10
N ALA A 24 1.87 -14.59 3.24
CA ALA A 24 0.41 -14.53 3.22
C ALA A 24 -0.22 -15.89 2.91
N ASP A 25 0.38 -16.68 2.00
CA ASP A 25 -0.10 -18.02 1.68
C ASP A 25 0.12 -19.02 2.82
N ARG A 26 1.19 -18.85 3.61
CA ARG A 26 1.50 -19.74 4.74
C ARG A 26 0.70 -19.41 6.00
N ILE A 27 0.59 -18.14 6.33
CA ILE A 27 -0.03 -17.68 7.59
C ILE A 27 -1.55 -17.51 7.44
N GLY A 28 -2.02 -17.20 6.22
CA GLY A 28 -3.35 -16.65 6.02
C GLY A 28 -3.40 -15.22 6.56
N LYS A 29 -4.43 -14.85 7.29
CA LYS A 29 -4.61 -13.55 7.97
C LYS A 29 -4.30 -12.35 7.05
N ARG A 30 -4.76 -12.43 5.80
CA ARG A 30 -4.47 -11.45 4.76
C ARG A 30 -4.93 -10.05 5.13
N SER A 31 -6.10 -9.93 5.76
CA SER A 31 -6.61 -8.63 6.20
C SER A 31 -5.72 -8.00 7.29
N LEU A 32 -5.18 -8.81 8.20
CA LEU A 32 -4.24 -8.33 9.22
C LEU A 32 -2.94 -7.81 8.58
N MET A 33 -2.43 -8.52 7.59
CA MET A 33 -1.23 -8.08 6.86
C MET A 33 -1.48 -6.78 6.11
N MET A 34 -2.66 -6.58 5.50
CA MET A 34 -3.04 -5.31 4.88
C MET A 34 -3.08 -4.17 5.90
N MET A 35 -3.58 -4.42 7.12
CA MET A 35 -3.53 -3.43 8.21
C MET A 35 -2.09 -3.07 8.59
N ILE A 36 -1.22 -4.06 8.74
CA ILE A 36 0.21 -3.83 9.04
C ILE A 36 0.86 -3.00 7.93
N GLY A 37 0.58 -3.32 6.65
CA GLY A 37 1.09 -2.55 5.51
C GLY A 37 0.66 -1.10 5.53
N SER A 38 -0.61 -0.84 5.82
CA SER A 38 -1.13 0.53 5.93
C SER A 38 -0.51 1.32 7.07
N VAL A 39 -0.26 0.69 8.22
CA VAL A 39 0.40 1.33 9.37
C VAL A 39 1.90 1.52 9.13
N ALA A 40 2.56 0.57 8.46
CA ALA A 40 4.00 0.64 8.19
C ALA A 40 4.40 1.83 7.28
N ILE A 41 3.47 2.36 6.51
CA ILE A 41 3.71 3.55 5.69
C ILE A 41 3.86 4.82 6.53
N LEU A 42 3.11 4.96 7.63
CA LEU A 42 3.10 6.16 8.47
C LEU A 42 4.49 6.52 9.04
N PRO A 43 5.22 5.61 9.72
CA PRO A 43 6.54 5.93 10.25
C PRO A 43 7.54 6.27 9.14
N VAL A 44 7.39 5.71 7.93
CA VAL A 44 8.26 6.03 6.79
C VAL A 44 8.13 7.50 6.40
N TYR A 45 6.90 8.01 6.31
CA TYR A 45 6.68 9.43 6.02
C TYR A 45 7.21 10.34 7.13
N LEU A 46 7.02 9.97 8.40
CA LEU A 46 7.59 10.70 9.52
C LEU A 46 9.13 10.72 9.47
N MET A 47 9.74 9.60 9.10
CA MET A 47 11.20 9.55 8.91
C MET A 47 11.67 10.45 7.78
N LEU A 48 10.94 10.55 6.67
CA LEU A 48 11.28 11.42 5.55
C LEU A 48 11.21 12.91 5.92
N VAL A 49 10.24 13.29 6.77
CA VAL A 49 10.03 14.71 7.15
C VAL A 49 10.93 15.13 8.30
N TYR A 50 11.07 14.30 9.34
CA TYR A 50 11.64 14.71 10.63
C TYR A 50 12.99 14.07 10.98
N SER A 51 13.46 13.05 10.26
CA SER A 51 14.70 12.37 10.62
C SER A 51 15.91 12.89 9.83
N GLY A 52 17.04 13.08 10.54
CA GLY A 52 18.35 13.32 9.93
C GLY A 52 19.03 12.05 9.39
N VAL A 53 18.28 10.96 9.22
CA VAL A 53 18.78 9.66 8.73
C VAL A 53 18.97 9.73 7.22
N SER A 54 19.92 8.93 6.68
CA SER A 54 20.13 8.83 5.24
C SER A 54 18.82 8.50 4.51
N ILE A 55 18.47 9.28 3.49
CA ILE A 55 17.24 9.18 2.69
C ILE A 55 17.01 7.78 2.07
N TYR A 56 18.06 7.00 1.89
CA TYR A 56 17.98 5.64 1.34
C TYR A 56 17.23 4.67 2.24
N ILE A 57 17.32 4.84 3.58
CA ILE A 57 16.66 3.96 4.55
C ILE A 57 15.14 4.11 4.50
N PRO A 58 14.56 5.31 4.65
CA PRO A 58 13.11 5.45 4.57
C PRO A 58 12.56 5.10 3.19
N ILE A 59 13.30 5.33 2.10
CA ILE A 59 12.87 4.95 0.75
C ILE A 59 12.87 3.42 0.57
N ALA A 60 13.86 2.71 1.08
CA ALA A 60 13.88 1.25 1.06
C ALA A 60 12.71 0.68 1.88
N LEU A 61 12.47 1.22 3.09
CA LEU A 61 11.32 0.84 3.94
C LEU A 61 9.99 1.15 3.25
N MET A 62 9.89 2.27 2.54
CA MET A 62 8.71 2.62 1.75
C MET A 62 8.45 1.58 0.65
N GLY A 63 9.49 1.14 -0.06
CA GLY A 63 9.38 0.07 -1.06
C GLY A 63 8.86 -1.24 -0.46
N VAL A 64 9.37 -1.62 0.70
CA VAL A 64 8.92 -2.80 1.45
C VAL A 64 7.46 -2.67 1.89
N ALA A 65 7.09 -1.56 2.53
CA ALA A 65 5.73 -1.32 3.01
C ALA A 65 4.73 -1.25 1.84
N PHE A 66 5.11 -0.58 0.75
CA PHE A 66 4.27 -0.46 -0.44
C PHE A 66 4.04 -1.80 -1.15
N SER A 67 5.01 -2.71 -1.12
CA SER A 67 4.88 -4.02 -1.77
C SER A 67 3.92 -4.96 -1.05
N LEU A 68 3.69 -4.76 0.24
CA LEU A 68 2.88 -5.63 1.09
C LEU A 68 1.40 -5.62 0.68
N ILE A 69 0.86 -4.44 0.35
CA ILE A 69 -0.56 -4.30 -0.04
C ILE A 69 -0.86 -5.03 -1.36
N PRO A 70 -0.18 -4.76 -2.49
CA PRO A 70 -0.46 -5.45 -3.73
C PRO A 70 -0.13 -6.95 -3.67
N ALA A 71 0.92 -7.36 -2.96
CA ALA A 71 1.27 -8.77 -2.80
C ALA A 71 0.15 -9.60 -2.16
N ILE A 72 -0.70 -8.97 -1.34
CA ILE A 72 -1.81 -9.63 -0.66
C ILE A 72 -3.13 -9.37 -1.39
N MET A 73 -3.38 -8.15 -1.83
CA MET A 73 -4.66 -7.74 -2.41
C MET A 73 -4.94 -8.44 -3.75
N TRP A 74 -3.95 -8.55 -4.63
CA TRP A 74 -4.14 -9.19 -5.94
C TRP A 74 -4.53 -10.68 -5.83
N PRO A 75 -3.82 -11.52 -5.08
CA PRO A 75 -4.25 -12.90 -4.88
C PRO A 75 -5.58 -13.04 -4.14
N SER A 76 -5.92 -12.10 -3.25
CA SER A 76 -7.15 -12.15 -2.46
C SER A 76 -8.42 -12.03 -3.31
N VAL A 77 -8.36 -11.38 -4.47
CA VAL A 77 -9.49 -11.28 -5.40
C VAL A 77 -9.95 -12.66 -5.88
N ALA A 78 -9.02 -13.61 -6.06
CA ALA A 78 -9.34 -14.96 -6.49
C ALA A 78 -10.18 -15.76 -5.48
N TYR A 79 -10.19 -15.37 -4.21
CA TYR A 79 -11.04 -15.97 -3.17
C TYR A 79 -12.45 -15.38 -3.14
N LEU A 80 -12.61 -14.15 -3.63
CA LEU A 80 -13.86 -13.41 -3.58
C LEU A 80 -14.72 -13.60 -4.83
N VAL A 81 -14.12 -13.94 -5.96
CA VAL A 81 -14.77 -13.95 -7.27
C VAL A 81 -14.61 -15.30 -7.95
N LYS A 82 -15.68 -15.79 -8.60
CA LYS A 82 -15.64 -17.01 -9.41
C LYS A 82 -14.62 -16.90 -10.54
N GLU A 83 -13.92 -17.98 -10.87
CA GLU A 83 -12.88 -18.03 -11.91
C GLU A 83 -13.32 -17.42 -13.25
N SER A 84 -14.56 -17.66 -13.66
CA SER A 84 -15.13 -17.12 -14.91
C SER A 84 -15.22 -15.59 -14.95
N ARG A 85 -15.11 -14.90 -13.80
CA ARG A 85 -15.22 -13.43 -13.66
C ARG A 85 -13.94 -12.78 -13.16
N LEU A 86 -12.87 -13.54 -12.97
CA LEU A 86 -11.59 -13.02 -12.46
C LEU A 86 -11.02 -11.90 -13.33
N GLY A 87 -11.05 -12.08 -14.66
CA GLY A 87 -10.57 -11.05 -15.58
C GLY A 87 -11.29 -9.71 -15.43
N THR A 88 -12.62 -9.74 -15.30
CA THR A 88 -13.43 -8.53 -15.07
C THR A 88 -13.13 -7.91 -13.71
N ALA A 89 -12.95 -8.72 -12.67
CA ALA A 89 -12.63 -8.23 -11.33
C ALA A 89 -11.26 -7.53 -11.29
N TYR A 90 -10.24 -8.12 -11.91
CA TYR A 90 -8.92 -7.48 -12.04
C TYR A 90 -8.97 -6.20 -12.88
N ALA A 91 -9.72 -6.19 -13.98
CA ALA A 91 -9.88 -4.98 -14.80
C ALA A 91 -10.53 -3.85 -14.02
N LEU A 92 -11.61 -4.13 -13.27
CA LEU A 92 -12.29 -3.14 -12.42
C LEU A 92 -11.35 -2.63 -11.30
N MET A 93 -10.62 -3.54 -10.64
CA MET A 93 -9.68 -3.17 -9.59
C MET A 93 -8.58 -2.25 -10.13
N THR A 94 -8.01 -2.57 -11.29
CA THR A 94 -7.03 -1.73 -11.97
C THR A 94 -7.60 -0.37 -12.37
N LEU A 95 -8.82 -0.34 -12.90
CA LEU A 95 -9.50 0.90 -13.28
C LEU A 95 -9.66 1.83 -12.08
N VAL A 96 -10.21 1.32 -10.97
CA VAL A 96 -10.39 2.09 -9.74
C VAL A 96 -9.05 2.56 -9.19
N GLN A 97 -8.02 1.72 -9.21
CA GLN A 97 -6.68 2.08 -8.80
C GLN A 97 -6.11 3.22 -9.65
N GLN A 98 -6.24 3.17 -10.96
CA GLN A 98 -5.71 4.20 -11.85
C GLN A 98 -6.45 5.53 -11.71
N ILE A 99 -7.77 5.51 -11.53
CA ILE A 99 -8.55 6.71 -11.20
C ILE A 99 -8.07 7.31 -9.87
N GLY A 100 -7.89 6.47 -8.84
CA GLY A 100 -7.38 6.91 -7.55
C GLY A 100 -5.99 7.54 -7.65
N VAL A 101 -5.07 6.93 -8.39
CA VAL A 101 -3.72 7.45 -8.63
C VAL A 101 -3.78 8.79 -9.38
N ALA A 102 -4.62 8.90 -10.41
CA ALA A 102 -4.78 10.15 -11.17
C ALA A 102 -5.29 11.29 -10.30
N LEU A 103 -6.36 11.05 -9.54
CA LEU A 103 -6.92 12.04 -8.61
C LEU A 103 -5.90 12.46 -7.55
N PHE A 104 -5.17 11.49 -7.01
CA PHE A 104 -4.17 11.75 -6.00
C PHE A 104 -3.01 12.59 -6.54
N ASN A 105 -2.52 12.31 -7.76
CA ASN A 105 -1.48 13.10 -8.40
C ASN A 105 -1.93 14.56 -8.63
N VAL A 106 -3.19 14.78 -9.00
CA VAL A 106 -3.74 16.14 -9.13
C VAL A 106 -3.78 16.85 -7.77
N LEU A 107 -4.24 16.16 -6.72
CA LEU A 107 -4.26 16.74 -5.36
C LEU A 107 -2.86 17.04 -4.84
N LEU A 108 -1.90 16.15 -5.09
CA LEU A 108 -0.52 16.34 -4.68
C LEU A 108 0.14 17.50 -5.45
N GLY A 109 -0.11 17.60 -6.75
CA GLY A 109 0.35 18.73 -7.56
C GLY A 109 -0.22 20.04 -7.03
N TRP A 110 -1.52 20.11 -6.81
CA TRP A 110 -2.18 21.28 -6.24
C TRP A 110 -1.62 21.67 -4.85
N ALA A 111 -1.38 20.69 -3.98
CA ALA A 111 -0.76 20.93 -2.68
C ALA A 111 0.65 21.52 -2.85
N ASN A 112 1.49 20.90 -3.67
CA ASN A 112 2.86 21.36 -3.92
C ASN A 112 2.90 22.79 -4.48
N ASP A 113 1.99 23.14 -5.41
CA ASP A 113 1.90 24.47 -5.99
C ASP A 113 1.44 25.51 -4.94
N THR A 114 0.43 25.13 -4.12
CA THR A 114 -0.12 26.03 -3.09
C THR A 114 0.91 26.36 -2.00
N TRP A 115 1.72 25.39 -1.58
CA TRP A 115 2.77 25.57 -0.56
C TRP A 115 4.15 25.87 -1.17
N GLN A 116 4.21 26.16 -2.48
CA GLN A 116 5.43 26.51 -3.21
C GLN A 116 6.58 25.51 -2.95
N ALA A 117 6.25 24.23 -2.98
CA ALA A 117 7.20 23.16 -2.79
C ALA A 117 8.28 23.17 -3.89
N SER A 118 9.52 23.36 -3.49
CA SER A 118 10.66 23.44 -4.41
C SER A 118 11.96 22.98 -3.74
N ALA A 119 13.03 22.87 -4.50
CA ALA A 119 14.36 22.59 -3.95
C ALA A 119 14.84 23.69 -2.96
N GLU A 120 14.36 24.91 -3.14
CA GLU A 120 14.66 26.07 -2.29
C GLU A 120 13.74 26.14 -1.07
N ASN A 121 12.55 25.54 -1.16
CA ASN A 121 11.57 25.45 -0.07
C ASN A 121 11.14 24.00 0.16
N PRO A 122 11.99 23.17 0.81
CA PRO A 122 11.67 21.78 1.09
C PRO A 122 10.46 21.59 2.03
N GLY A 123 10.19 22.57 2.90
CA GLY A 123 9.03 22.57 3.81
C GLY A 123 7.69 22.56 3.08
N GLY A 124 7.65 23.04 1.82
CA GLY A 124 6.45 22.99 0.99
C GLY A 124 5.93 21.57 0.70
N TYR A 125 6.80 20.56 0.76
CA TYR A 125 6.41 19.16 0.57
C TYR A 125 5.71 18.52 1.78
N GLU A 126 5.74 19.17 2.95
CA GLU A 126 5.09 18.64 4.17
C GLU A 126 3.59 18.42 3.98
N ALA A 127 2.91 19.32 3.28
CA ALA A 127 1.48 19.17 2.98
C ALA A 127 1.19 17.91 2.14
N GLY A 128 2.01 17.62 1.15
CA GLY A 128 1.92 16.39 0.37
C GLY A 128 2.16 15.13 1.20
N MET A 129 3.12 15.17 2.13
CA MET A 129 3.40 14.07 3.05
C MET A 129 2.23 13.82 4.02
N TRP A 130 1.59 14.88 4.51
CA TRP A 130 0.37 14.75 5.32
C TRP A 130 -0.79 14.16 4.55
N LEU A 131 -1.00 14.54 3.28
CA LEU A 131 -2.02 13.92 2.40
C LEU A 131 -1.77 12.42 2.24
N LEU A 132 -0.52 12.00 2.03
CA LEU A 132 -0.15 10.59 1.96
C LEU A 132 -0.42 9.85 3.27
N SER A 133 -0.14 10.49 4.42
CA SER A 133 -0.40 9.92 5.74
C SER A 133 -1.90 9.72 6.00
N ILE A 134 -2.73 10.68 5.60
CA ILE A 134 -4.20 10.57 5.69
C ILE A 134 -4.69 9.39 4.84
N LEU A 135 -4.15 9.23 3.63
CA LEU A 135 -4.49 8.11 2.76
C LEU A 135 -4.12 6.75 3.39
N GLY A 136 -2.97 6.70 4.08
CA GLY A 136 -2.56 5.54 4.87
C GLY A 136 -3.55 5.19 5.99
N ILE A 137 -4.06 6.21 6.69
CA ILE A 137 -5.09 6.02 7.73
C ILE A 137 -6.40 5.52 7.14
N ILE A 138 -6.83 6.08 6.00
CA ILE A 138 -8.02 5.62 5.28
C ILE A 138 -7.83 4.14 4.87
N GLY A 139 -6.67 3.79 4.32
CA GLY A 139 -6.33 2.41 3.97
C GLY A 139 -6.40 1.46 5.17
N PHE A 140 -5.91 1.91 6.33
CA PHE A 140 -6.02 1.15 7.58
C PHE A 140 -7.48 0.92 8.00
N VAL A 141 -8.34 1.94 7.91
CA VAL A 141 -9.77 1.81 8.24
C VAL A 141 -10.44 0.78 7.33
N PHE A 142 -10.18 0.82 6.02
CA PHE A 142 -10.73 -0.18 5.09
C PHE A 142 -10.20 -1.58 5.36
N ALA A 143 -8.91 -1.74 5.67
CA ALA A 143 -8.32 -3.03 6.03
C ALA A 143 -8.92 -3.58 7.33
N TYR A 144 -9.20 -2.70 8.30
CA TYR A 144 -9.89 -3.06 9.54
C TYR A 144 -11.33 -3.51 9.29
N LEU A 145 -12.09 -2.79 8.46
CA LEU A 145 -13.45 -3.16 8.08
C LEU A 145 -13.48 -4.51 7.34
N LEU A 146 -12.52 -4.73 6.44
CA LEU A 146 -12.37 -6.01 5.76
C LEU A 146 -12.13 -7.13 6.78
N ARG A 147 -11.21 -6.94 7.72
CA ARG A 147 -10.94 -7.91 8.77
C ARG A 147 -12.17 -8.22 9.62
N LYS A 148 -12.92 -7.19 9.99
CA LYS A 148 -14.15 -7.35 10.77
C LYS A 148 -15.19 -8.21 10.04
N ASN A 149 -15.30 -8.05 8.72
CA ASN A 149 -16.22 -8.84 7.90
C ASN A 149 -15.71 -10.29 7.73
N GLU A 150 -14.41 -10.48 7.52
CA GLU A 150 -13.81 -11.80 7.31
C GLU A 150 -13.71 -12.64 8.60
N THR A 151 -13.71 -12.03 9.77
CA THR A 151 -13.82 -12.72 11.06
C THR A 151 -15.27 -12.96 11.51
N GLY A 152 -16.24 -12.48 10.73
CA GLY A 152 -17.67 -12.65 10.97
C GLY A 152 -18.27 -13.91 10.31
N PRO A 153 -19.59 -14.11 10.43
CA PRO A 153 -20.29 -15.28 9.89
C PRO A 153 -20.29 -15.36 8.35
N ASN A 154 -20.00 -14.28 7.65
CA ASN A 154 -19.95 -14.19 6.18
C ASN A 154 -18.51 -14.13 5.66
N ASN A 155 -17.61 -14.97 6.20
CA ASN A 155 -16.24 -15.01 5.77
C ASN A 155 -16.08 -15.63 4.36
N HIS A 156 -15.10 -15.15 3.60
CA HIS A 156 -14.77 -15.64 2.26
C HIS A 156 -13.45 -16.45 2.25
N GLY A 157 -12.89 -16.74 3.42
CA GLY A 157 -11.68 -17.54 3.56
C GLY A 157 -10.36 -16.78 3.48
N LEU A 158 -10.38 -15.44 3.50
CA LEU A 158 -9.15 -14.61 3.44
C LEU A 158 -8.24 -14.76 4.66
N GLU A 159 -8.79 -15.18 5.80
CA GLU A 159 -8.05 -15.34 7.05
C GLU A 159 -7.41 -16.73 7.22
N TYR A 160 -7.70 -17.67 6.33
CA TYR A 160 -7.17 -19.03 6.39
C TYR A 160 -5.96 -19.21 5.46
N PRO A 161 -4.97 -20.06 5.85
CA PRO A 161 -3.88 -20.46 4.97
C PRO A 161 -4.39 -21.13 3.71
N LYS A 162 -3.63 -21.04 2.62
CA LYS A 162 -3.95 -21.70 1.37
C LYS A 162 -4.03 -23.22 1.57
N GLY A 163 -5.17 -23.83 1.28
CA GLY A 163 -5.40 -25.28 1.41
C GLY A 163 -6.22 -25.71 2.64
N CYS A 164 -6.66 -24.79 3.51
CA CYS A 164 -7.52 -25.07 4.66
C CYS A 164 -8.99 -24.64 4.44
N THR A 165 -9.40 -24.35 3.23
CA THR A 165 -10.82 -24.11 2.88
C THR A 165 -11.44 -25.45 2.47
N GLU A 166 -12.08 -26.14 3.43
CA GLU A 166 -13.15 -27.09 3.11
C GLU A 166 -14.48 -26.38 2.98
#